data_4b08fb35dbf8abb4ae8dbe395972b3c8
#
_entry.id   4b08fb35dbf8abb4ae8dbe395972b3c8
#
_cell.length_a   1.000
_cell.length_b   1.000
_cell.length_c   1.000
_cell.angle_alpha   90.00
_cell.angle_beta   90.00
_cell.angle_gamma   90.00
#
_symmetry.space_group_name_H-M   'P 1'
#
loop_
_entity.id
_entity.type
_entity.pdbx_description
1 polymer ?
#
loop_
_entity_poly.entity_id
_entity_poly.type
_entity_poly.pdbx_seq_one_letter_code
_entity_poly.pdbx_strand_id
1 'polypeptide(L)'
;MISLLGSFASVMTTVGYVILALIILLIMITIHEAGHYTFGKLLGFKINEFSIGFGKAIFSKTLKSGEKFSIRLIPLGGYCAFAGEDEEDADPKAFNNQKPWKRLIVQFGGVCFNFLSAIIFSFILLVSFGYDIQRVNTPDSTLQPNLQKNDIIREINDTKVDFIKDNTLNSLVVGYYNSLTEEQLANPDHTTIIDEKEYKAYKGMTFNVERDGELQEVDVFLYVHDEVDDNGKTTHLQKLGITTTAYTHSFFEALARCIPLTFAFAWKVLVSLWMLITGALSLADLGGPFTTISMIADYSQQNIANLFVFLPFISANLAVFNILPIPALDGARMVFTTIEWIRKKPINRDIEARIHFVGIIVLFAFMILIDLYHLFI
;
A
#
# COMPACT_ATOMS: atom_id res chain seq x y z
N MET A 1 39.47 3.10 -11.78
CA MET A 1 39.08 1.67 -11.62
C MET A 1 38.20 1.45 -10.40
N ILE A 2 38.54 1.95 -9.21
CA ILE A 2 37.72 1.82 -7.99
C ILE A 2 36.35 2.52 -8.12
N SER A 3 36.28 3.71 -8.74
CA SER A 3 35.02 4.43 -8.98
C SER A 3 34.09 3.73 -9.98
N LEU A 4 34.64 3.09 -11.00
CA LEU A 4 33.88 2.27 -11.97
C LEU A 4 33.33 1.00 -11.33
N LEU A 5 34.08 0.35 -10.43
CA LEU A 5 33.61 -0.82 -9.69
C LEU A 5 32.49 -0.45 -8.69
N GLY A 6 32.62 0.71 -8.02
CA GLY A 6 31.56 1.22 -7.13
C GLY A 6 30.27 1.56 -7.88
N SER A 7 30.38 2.19 -9.05
CA SER A 7 29.24 2.47 -9.92
C SER A 7 28.58 1.19 -10.45
N PHE A 8 29.36 0.19 -10.85
CA PHE A 8 28.84 -1.10 -11.30
C PHE A 8 28.11 -1.86 -10.18
N ALA A 9 28.68 -1.90 -8.98
CA ALA A 9 28.05 -2.55 -7.83
C ALA A 9 26.71 -1.86 -7.46
N SER A 10 26.67 -0.53 -7.48
CA SER A 10 25.43 0.24 -7.25
C SER A 10 24.36 -0.09 -8.28
N VAL A 11 24.71 -0.11 -9.58
CA VAL A 11 23.76 -0.47 -10.66
C VAL A 11 23.24 -1.90 -10.48
N MET A 12 24.10 -2.86 -10.16
CA MET A 12 23.70 -4.26 -9.95
C MET A 12 22.74 -4.40 -8.74
N THR A 13 22.98 -3.64 -7.69
CA THR A 13 22.12 -3.62 -6.50
C THR A 13 20.75 -3.05 -6.87
N THR A 14 20.66 -1.93 -7.57
CA THR A 14 19.40 -1.34 -8.03
C THR A 14 18.63 -2.31 -8.94
N VAL A 15 19.30 -2.95 -9.90
CA VAL A 15 18.68 -3.96 -10.77
C VAL A 15 18.11 -5.12 -9.94
N GLY A 16 18.84 -5.57 -8.90
CA GLY A 16 18.35 -6.60 -7.99
C GLY A 16 17.05 -6.22 -7.28
N TYR A 17 16.95 -5.01 -6.76
CA TYR A 17 15.73 -4.52 -6.12
C TYR A 17 14.56 -4.29 -7.10
N VAL A 18 14.83 -3.84 -8.33
CA VAL A 18 13.82 -3.77 -9.38
C VAL A 18 13.26 -5.16 -9.72
N ILE A 19 14.12 -6.16 -9.86
CA ILE A 19 13.67 -7.55 -10.08
C ILE A 19 12.83 -8.03 -8.89
N LEU A 20 13.23 -7.73 -7.67
CA LEU A 20 12.48 -8.07 -6.46
C LEU A 20 11.09 -7.42 -6.45
N ALA A 21 10.99 -6.14 -6.80
CA ALA A 21 9.71 -5.42 -6.92
C ALA A 21 8.79 -6.08 -7.97
N LEU A 22 9.34 -6.45 -9.13
CA LEU A 22 8.59 -7.15 -10.17
C LEU A 22 8.09 -8.54 -9.71
N ILE A 23 8.92 -9.28 -8.97
CA ILE A 23 8.51 -10.57 -8.39
C ILE A 23 7.36 -10.38 -7.39
N ILE A 24 7.41 -9.34 -6.56
CA ILE A 24 6.34 -9.02 -5.60
C ILE A 24 5.04 -8.73 -6.32
N LEU A 25 5.06 -7.87 -7.34
CA LEU A 25 3.88 -7.55 -8.14
C LEU A 25 3.32 -8.82 -8.81
N LEU A 26 4.18 -9.66 -9.36
CA LEU A 26 3.78 -10.95 -9.94
C LEU A 26 3.10 -11.86 -8.92
N ILE A 27 3.64 -11.95 -7.70
CA ILE A 27 3.04 -12.74 -6.61
C ILE A 27 1.65 -12.17 -6.24
N MET A 28 1.51 -10.84 -6.11
CA MET A 28 0.23 -10.20 -5.76
C MET A 28 -0.83 -10.46 -6.83
N ILE A 29 -0.48 -10.36 -8.11
CA ILE A 29 -1.40 -10.66 -9.21
C ILE A 29 -1.72 -12.16 -9.24
N THR A 30 -0.74 -13.03 -9.00
CA THR A 30 -0.97 -14.49 -8.94
C THR A 30 -1.93 -14.87 -7.80
N ILE A 31 -1.84 -14.21 -6.64
CA ILE A 31 -2.78 -14.37 -5.52
C ILE A 31 -4.19 -13.94 -5.96
N HIS A 32 -4.32 -12.83 -6.65
CA HIS A 32 -5.57 -12.36 -7.21
C HIS A 32 -6.21 -13.41 -8.14
N GLU A 33 -5.47 -13.87 -9.14
CA GLU A 33 -5.92 -14.90 -10.09
C GLU A 33 -6.27 -16.23 -9.40
N ALA A 34 -5.51 -16.59 -8.35
CA ALA A 34 -5.80 -17.76 -7.54
C ALA A 34 -7.17 -17.67 -6.81
N GLY A 35 -7.64 -16.46 -6.53
CA GLY A 35 -8.98 -16.21 -6.01
C GLY A 35 -10.06 -16.62 -7.02
N HIS A 36 -9.97 -16.13 -8.27
CA HIS A 36 -10.87 -16.53 -9.34
C HIS A 36 -10.84 -18.04 -9.59
N TYR A 37 -9.64 -18.61 -9.67
CA TYR A 37 -9.43 -20.04 -9.86
C TYR A 37 -10.10 -20.86 -8.73
N THR A 38 -9.87 -20.48 -7.48
CA THR A 38 -10.38 -21.22 -6.31
C THR A 38 -11.89 -21.22 -6.28
N PHE A 39 -12.54 -20.05 -6.40
CA PHE A 39 -13.99 -19.96 -6.41
C PHE A 39 -14.59 -20.57 -7.68
N GLY A 40 -13.92 -20.47 -8.82
CA GLY A 40 -14.31 -21.14 -10.05
C GLY A 40 -14.37 -22.67 -9.89
N LYS A 41 -13.35 -23.26 -9.28
CA LYS A 41 -13.30 -24.71 -9.00
C LYS A 41 -14.38 -25.13 -7.98
N LEU A 42 -14.52 -24.37 -6.90
CA LEU A 42 -15.51 -24.66 -5.85
C LEU A 42 -16.96 -24.63 -6.38
N LEU A 43 -17.25 -23.72 -7.30
CA LEU A 43 -18.59 -23.55 -7.86
C LEU A 43 -18.84 -24.36 -9.14
N GLY A 44 -17.82 -25.14 -9.57
CA GLY A 44 -17.94 -26.08 -10.67
C GLY A 44 -17.87 -25.47 -12.06
N PHE A 45 -17.18 -24.35 -12.21
CA PHE A 45 -16.88 -23.74 -13.53
C PHE A 45 -15.84 -24.56 -14.29
N LYS A 46 -15.93 -24.54 -15.61
CA LYS A 46 -14.90 -25.10 -16.50
C LYS A 46 -13.81 -24.05 -16.70
N ILE A 47 -12.62 -24.34 -16.19
CA ILE A 47 -11.43 -23.51 -16.34
C ILE A 47 -10.60 -24.11 -17.48
N ASN A 48 -10.19 -23.28 -18.44
CA ASN A 48 -9.35 -23.67 -19.55
C ASN A 48 -7.87 -23.59 -19.16
N GLU A 49 -7.45 -22.49 -18.54
CA GLU A 49 -6.06 -22.27 -18.19
C GLU A 49 -5.92 -21.37 -16.96
N PHE A 50 -4.96 -21.71 -16.09
CA PHE A 50 -4.42 -20.82 -15.07
C PHE A 50 -2.97 -20.51 -15.44
N SER A 51 -2.65 -19.24 -15.62
CA SER A 51 -1.33 -18.81 -16.10
C SER A 51 -0.68 -17.78 -15.19
N ILE A 52 0.61 -18.01 -14.89
CA ILE A 52 1.49 -17.03 -14.27
C ILE A 52 2.31 -16.38 -15.40
N GLY A 53 2.15 -15.06 -15.60
CA GLY A 53 2.77 -14.33 -16.70
C GLY A 53 2.00 -14.35 -17.99
N PHE A 54 2.54 -13.65 -18.99
CA PHE A 54 2.02 -13.52 -20.35
C PHE A 54 3.02 -13.99 -21.40
N GLY A 55 2.57 -14.08 -22.66
CA GLY A 55 3.39 -14.43 -23.80
C GLY A 55 3.61 -15.93 -23.96
N LYS A 56 4.78 -16.34 -24.48
CA LYS A 56 5.10 -17.74 -24.77
C LYS A 56 5.25 -18.56 -23.48
N ALA A 57 4.62 -19.73 -23.39
CA ALA A 57 4.76 -20.62 -22.24
C ALA A 57 6.20 -21.19 -22.18
N ILE A 58 6.84 -21.01 -21.02
CA ILE A 58 8.13 -21.64 -20.66
C ILE A 58 7.87 -23.04 -20.11
N PHE A 59 6.82 -23.15 -19.29
CA PHE A 59 6.36 -24.42 -18.73
C PHE A 59 4.85 -24.52 -18.89
N SER A 60 4.36 -25.71 -19.19
CA SER A 60 2.93 -25.98 -19.35
C SER A 60 2.61 -27.43 -19.00
N LYS A 61 1.56 -27.64 -18.21
CA LYS A 61 1.10 -28.95 -17.80
C LYS A 61 -0.43 -28.97 -17.72
N THR A 62 -1.04 -29.96 -18.35
CA THR A 62 -2.47 -30.22 -18.15
C THR A 62 -2.65 -30.98 -16.84
N LEU A 63 -3.51 -30.45 -15.95
CA LEU A 63 -3.83 -31.05 -14.67
C LEU A 63 -4.83 -32.22 -14.85
N LYS A 64 -4.94 -33.08 -13.84
CA LYS A 64 -5.87 -34.23 -13.87
C LYS A 64 -7.34 -33.79 -14.04
N SER A 65 -7.69 -32.59 -13.64
CA SER A 65 -9.01 -31.99 -13.79
C SER A 65 -9.29 -31.37 -15.15
N GLY A 66 -8.30 -31.39 -16.07
CA GLY A 66 -8.45 -31.00 -17.47
C GLY A 66 -7.96 -29.61 -17.83
N GLU A 67 -7.83 -28.69 -16.86
CA GLU A 67 -7.32 -27.35 -17.09
C GLU A 67 -5.79 -27.34 -17.28
N LYS A 68 -5.30 -26.37 -18.00
CA LYS A 68 -3.89 -26.16 -18.24
C LYS A 68 -3.31 -25.20 -17.20
N PHE A 69 -2.20 -25.61 -16.57
CA PHE A 69 -1.37 -24.72 -15.76
C PHE A 69 -0.15 -24.30 -16.59
N SER A 70 0.17 -23.01 -16.64
CA SER A 70 1.33 -22.53 -17.38
C SER A 70 2.11 -21.42 -16.66
N ILE A 71 3.43 -21.39 -16.91
CA ILE A 71 4.32 -20.29 -16.55
C ILE A 71 4.84 -19.70 -17.86
N ARG A 72 4.74 -18.39 -18.00
CA ARG A 72 5.01 -17.68 -19.26
C ARG A 72 6.17 -16.69 -19.11
N LEU A 73 6.73 -16.29 -20.24
CA LEU A 73 7.99 -15.55 -20.32
C LEU A 73 7.94 -14.15 -19.70
N ILE A 74 6.80 -13.45 -19.81
CA ILE A 74 6.66 -12.06 -19.38
C ILE A 74 6.04 -12.06 -17.98
N PRO A 75 6.81 -11.74 -16.90
CA PRO A 75 6.34 -11.85 -15.52
C PRO A 75 5.55 -10.61 -15.06
N LEU A 76 4.74 -10.04 -15.95
CA LEU A 76 3.97 -8.81 -15.70
C LEU A 76 2.47 -9.09 -15.55
N GLY A 77 2.11 -10.14 -14.82
CA GLY A 77 0.71 -10.48 -14.59
C GLY A 77 0.42 -11.96 -14.60
N GLY A 78 -0.84 -12.32 -14.81
CA GLY A 78 -1.35 -13.67 -14.90
C GLY A 78 -2.79 -13.64 -15.39
N TYR A 79 -3.41 -14.80 -15.53
CA TYR A 79 -4.83 -14.90 -15.84
C TYR A 79 -5.41 -16.26 -15.46
N CYS A 80 -6.70 -16.26 -15.16
CA CYS A 80 -7.52 -17.45 -15.01
C CYS A 80 -8.59 -17.46 -16.12
N ALA A 81 -8.38 -18.22 -17.20
CA ALA A 81 -9.29 -18.28 -18.34
C ALA A 81 -10.41 -19.30 -18.11
N PHE A 82 -11.64 -18.83 -18.09
CA PHE A 82 -12.82 -19.70 -18.02
C PHE A 82 -13.35 -20.02 -19.42
N ALA A 83 -13.84 -21.25 -19.61
CA ALA A 83 -14.54 -21.60 -20.84
C ALA A 83 -15.80 -20.72 -21.00
N GLY A 84 -16.06 -20.22 -22.19
CA GLY A 84 -17.26 -19.42 -22.49
C GLY A 84 -17.32 -18.08 -21.77
N GLU A 85 -16.19 -17.48 -21.39
CA GLU A 85 -16.12 -16.12 -20.82
C GLU A 85 -16.13 -15.08 -21.94
N ASP A 86 -15.21 -15.18 -22.89
CA ASP A 86 -15.04 -14.26 -24.00
C ASP A 86 -15.63 -14.79 -25.32
N GLU A 87 -15.85 -16.10 -25.43
CA GLU A 87 -16.41 -16.77 -26.61
C GLU A 87 -17.63 -17.62 -26.21
N GLU A 88 -18.51 -17.92 -27.16
CA GLU A 88 -19.62 -18.84 -26.92
C GLU A 88 -19.13 -20.28 -26.72
N ASP A 89 -19.49 -20.92 -25.63
CA ASP A 89 -19.26 -22.34 -25.35
C ASP A 89 -20.59 -22.99 -24.93
N ALA A 90 -20.92 -24.12 -25.57
CA ALA A 90 -22.14 -24.86 -25.26
C ALA A 90 -22.08 -25.68 -23.97
N ASP A 91 -20.90 -25.76 -23.31
CA ASP A 91 -20.73 -26.49 -22.06
C ASP A 91 -21.59 -25.87 -20.94
N PRO A 92 -22.43 -26.64 -20.26
CA PRO A 92 -23.21 -26.11 -19.13
C PRO A 92 -22.36 -25.51 -18.00
N LYS A 93 -21.07 -25.90 -17.90
CA LYS A 93 -20.11 -25.39 -16.92
C LYS A 93 -19.35 -24.13 -17.41
N ALA A 94 -19.61 -23.68 -18.65
CA ALA A 94 -19.03 -22.47 -19.20
C ALA A 94 -19.48 -21.24 -18.40
N PHE A 95 -18.61 -20.25 -18.30
CA PHE A 95 -18.80 -19.09 -17.41
C PHE A 95 -20.13 -18.39 -17.63
N ASN A 96 -20.45 -18.07 -18.89
CA ASN A 96 -21.67 -17.34 -19.24
C ASN A 96 -22.95 -18.17 -19.13
N ASN A 97 -22.85 -19.51 -19.05
CA ASN A 97 -23.98 -20.44 -18.88
C ASN A 97 -24.32 -20.66 -17.40
N GLN A 98 -23.46 -20.19 -16.49
CA GLN A 98 -23.70 -20.30 -15.04
C GLN A 98 -24.61 -19.19 -14.53
N LYS A 99 -25.27 -19.47 -13.39
CA LYS A 99 -26.15 -18.51 -12.71
C LYS A 99 -25.38 -17.24 -12.35
N PRO A 100 -25.96 -16.03 -12.51
CA PRO A 100 -25.26 -14.77 -12.26
C PRO A 100 -24.63 -14.65 -10.87
N TRP A 101 -25.31 -15.14 -9.81
CA TRP A 101 -24.73 -15.09 -8.47
C TRP A 101 -23.44 -15.91 -8.33
N LYS A 102 -23.30 -17.04 -9.05
CA LYS A 102 -22.05 -17.82 -9.06
C LYS A 102 -20.94 -17.05 -9.77
N ARG A 103 -21.28 -16.41 -10.90
CA ARG A 103 -20.33 -15.56 -11.65
C ARG A 103 -19.84 -14.41 -10.78
N LEU A 104 -20.72 -13.73 -10.04
CA LEU A 104 -20.35 -12.67 -9.10
C LEU A 104 -19.38 -13.16 -8.02
N ILE A 105 -19.61 -14.35 -7.45
CA ILE A 105 -18.69 -14.91 -6.44
C ILE A 105 -17.31 -15.18 -7.05
N VAL A 106 -17.25 -15.71 -8.28
CA VAL A 106 -15.97 -15.94 -8.96
C VAL A 106 -15.27 -14.62 -9.24
N GLN A 107 -15.98 -13.62 -9.78
CA GLN A 107 -15.43 -12.29 -10.06
C GLN A 107 -14.95 -11.59 -8.77
N PHE A 108 -15.66 -11.73 -7.67
CA PHE A 108 -15.24 -11.22 -6.36
C PHE A 108 -14.05 -11.99 -5.77
N GLY A 109 -13.78 -13.20 -6.27
CA GLY A 109 -12.74 -14.09 -5.76
C GLY A 109 -11.34 -13.46 -5.72
N GLY A 110 -10.95 -12.75 -6.77
CA GLY A 110 -9.68 -12.06 -6.85
C GLY A 110 -9.56 -10.96 -5.78
N VAL A 111 -10.59 -10.14 -5.62
CA VAL A 111 -10.67 -9.10 -4.58
C VAL A 111 -10.57 -9.72 -3.18
N CYS A 112 -11.30 -10.81 -2.94
CA CYS A 112 -11.29 -11.51 -1.66
C CYS A 112 -9.90 -12.03 -1.31
N PHE A 113 -9.19 -12.65 -2.24
CA PHE A 113 -7.85 -13.18 -2.03
C PHE A 113 -6.80 -12.08 -1.81
N ASN A 114 -6.91 -10.96 -2.51
CA ASN A 114 -6.06 -9.80 -2.25
C ASN A 114 -6.32 -9.22 -0.86
N PHE A 115 -7.58 -9.13 -0.43
CA PHE A 115 -7.90 -8.64 0.91
C PHE A 115 -7.39 -9.60 2.00
N LEU A 116 -7.55 -10.90 1.79
CA LEU A 116 -7.06 -11.94 2.71
C LEU A 116 -5.53 -11.91 2.80
N SER A 117 -4.83 -11.81 1.66
CA SER A 117 -3.38 -11.71 1.65
C SER A 117 -2.89 -10.41 2.31
N ALA A 118 -3.60 -9.29 2.14
CA ALA A 118 -3.29 -8.03 2.83
C ALA A 118 -3.37 -8.21 4.37
N ILE A 119 -4.37 -8.95 4.88
CA ILE A 119 -4.48 -9.27 6.32
C ILE A 119 -3.28 -10.12 6.78
N ILE A 120 -2.91 -11.15 6.01
CA ILE A 120 -1.77 -12.02 6.34
C ILE A 120 -0.47 -11.22 6.34
N PHE A 121 -0.24 -10.38 5.33
CA PHE A 121 0.96 -9.53 5.26
C PHE A 121 0.97 -8.46 6.34
N SER A 122 -0.17 -7.87 6.70
CA SER A 122 -0.29 -6.96 7.85
C SER A 122 0.09 -7.65 9.15
N PHE A 123 -0.35 -8.88 9.34
CA PHE A 123 0.03 -9.68 10.52
C PHE A 123 1.55 -9.93 10.57
N ILE A 124 2.15 -10.37 9.45
CA ILE A 124 3.60 -10.58 9.35
C ILE A 124 4.36 -9.29 9.62
N LEU A 125 3.91 -8.16 9.02
CA LEU A 125 4.50 -6.85 9.23
C LEU A 125 4.52 -6.48 10.72
N LEU A 126 3.39 -6.60 11.41
CA LEU A 126 3.25 -6.21 12.81
C LEU A 126 4.09 -7.07 13.76
N VAL A 127 4.15 -8.38 13.53
CA VAL A 127 4.93 -9.32 14.38
C VAL A 127 6.44 -9.16 14.14
N SER A 128 6.85 -9.00 12.87
CA SER A 128 8.27 -9.11 12.52
C SER A 128 9.00 -7.78 12.52
N PHE A 129 8.31 -6.69 12.13
CA PHE A 129 8.94 -5.38 11.90
C PHE A 129 8.29 -4.26 12.68
N GLY A 130 7.01 -4.40 13.06
CA GLY A 130 6.21 -3.30 13.60
C GLY A 130 5.85 -2.28 12.51
N TYR A 131 4.90 -1.39 12.79
CA TYR A 131 4.54 -0.34 11.82
C TYR A 131 3.83 0.86 12.46
N ASP A 132 2.76 0.62 13.21
CA ASP A 132 1.77 1.59 13.61
C ASP A 132 2.11 2.35 14.91
N ILE A 133 2.98 1.80 15.73
CA ILE A 133 3.43 2.36 17.01
C ILE A 133 4.95 2.51 17.00
N GLN A 134 5.43 3.58 17.61
CA GLN A 134 6.84 3.88 17.70
C GLN A 134 7.39 3.60 19.12
N ARG A 135 8.62 3.10 19.16
CA ARG A 135 9.39 2.90 20.37
C ARG A 135 10.63 3.78 20.34
N VAL A 136 10.93 4.44 21.43
CA VAL A 136 12.13 5.26 21.58
C VAL A 136 13.36 4.36 21.52
N ASN A 137 14.24 4.60 20.55
CA ASN A 137 15.49 3.87 20.39
C ASN A 137 16.64 4.58 21.11
N THR A 138 16.85 5.86 20.81
CA THR A 138 17.89 6.67 21.42
C THR A 138 17.27 8.03 21.79
N PRO A 139 17.01 8.28 23.07
CA PRO A 139 16.67 9.64 23.52
C PRO A 139 17.98 10.45 23.64
N ASP A 140 17.93 11.71 23.24
CA ASP A 140 18.95 12.66 23.65
C ASP A 140 18.59 13.17 25.05
N SER A 141 19.32 12.71 26.08
CA SER A 141 19.04 13.05 27.47
C SER A 141 19.21 14.54 27.78
N THR A 142 19.92 15.29 26.94
CA THR A 142 20.06 16.75 27.10
C THR A 142 18.83 17.49 26.56
N LEU A 143 18.18 16.93 25.53
CA LEU A 143 16.98 17.49 24.91
C LEU A 143 15.70 16.93 25.56
N GLN A 144 15.68 15.63 25.85
CA GLN A 144 14.51 14.91 26.38
C GLN A 144 14.86 14.12 27.64
N PRO A 145 15.04 14.81 28.80
CA PRO A 145 15.50 14.16 30.04
C PRO A 145 14.51 13.14 30.62
N ASN A 146 13.24 13.24 30.26
CA ASN A 146 12.18 12.39 30.81
C ASN A 146 11.93 11.11 29.98
N LEU A 147 12.39 11.06 28.72
CA LEU A 147 12.24 9.90 27.85
C LEU A 147 13.42 8.91 28.05
N GLN A 148 13.10 7.64 28.00
CA GLN A 148 14.07 6.56 28.15
C GLN A 148 14.07 5.65 26.89
N LYS A 149 15.18 4.95 26.71
CA LYS A 149 15.25 3.93 25.69
C LYS A 149 14.24 2.81 25.97
N ASN A 150 13.56 2.37 24.92
CA ASN A 150 12.50 1.37 24.89
C ASN A 150 11.12 1.87 25.37
N ASP A 151 10.94 3.13 25.71
CA ASP A 151 9.61 3.69 25.92
C ASP A 151 8.75 3.49 24.66
N ILE A 152 7.57 2.93 24.83
CA ILE A 152 6.63 2.74 23.73
C ILE A 152 5.64 3.90 23.76
N ILE A 153 5.60 4.72 22.71
CA ILE A 153 4.76 5.92 22.64
C ILE A 153 3.33 5.48 22.32
N ARG A 154 2.44 5.55 23.30
CA ARG A 154 1.03 5.14 23.16
C ARG A 154 0.10 6.30 22.83
N GLU A 155 0.32 7.47 23.45
CA GLU A 155 -0.53 8.66 23.26
C GLU A 155 0.34 9.92 23.26
N ILE A 156 -0.14 10.96 22.61
CA ILE A 156 0.43 12.31 22.62
C ILE A 156 -0.72 13.27 22.90
N ASN A 157 -0.61 14.09 23.97
CA ASN A 157 -1.66 15.00 24.43
C ASN A 157 -3.03 14.32 24.45
N ASP A 158 -3.15 13.20 25.17
CA ASP A 158 -4.37 12.35 25.30
C ASP A 158 -4.91 11.77 23.99
N THR A 159 -4.21 11.96 22.87
CA THR A 159 -4.58 11.39 21.60
C THR A 159 -3.77 10.12 21.34
N LYS A 160 -4.45 9.00 21.16
CA LYS A 160 -3.80 7.71 20.84
C LYS A 160 -3.04 7.78 19.53
N VAL A 161 -1.80 7.29 19.56
CA VAL A 161 -1.04 7.02 18.34
C VAL A 161 -1.72 5.87 17.62
N ASP A 162 -2.34 6.16 16.48
CA ASP A 162 -3.14 5.22 15.72
C ASP A 162 -3.06 5.53 14.22
N PHE A 163 -2.40 4.65 13.48
CA PHE A 163 -2.27 4.78 12.04
C PHE A 163 -3.64 4.78 11.31
N ILE A 164 -4.64 4.07 11.87
CA ILE A 164 -5.98 3.97 11.27
C ILE A 164 -6.66 5.34 11.22
N LYS A 165 -6.48 6.12 12.29
CA LYS A 165 -7.07 7.46 12.43
C LYS A 165 -6.16 8.58 11.91
N ASP A 166 -5.06 8.23 11.24
CA ASP A 166 -4.03 9.18 10.80
C ASP A 166 -3.27 9.89 11.93
N ASN A 167 -3.44 9.42 13.16
CA ASN A 167 -2.76 9.92 14.35
C ASN A 167 -1.37 9.27 14.47
N THR A 168 -0.51 9.48 13.47
CA THR A 168 0.88 9.03 13.53
C THR A 168 1.69 9.95 14.46
N LEU A 169 2.84 9.48 14.95
CA LEU A 169 3.74 10.31 15.75
C LEU A 169 4.00 11.67 15.08
N ASN A 170 4.32 11.65 13.79
CA ASN A 170 4.62 12.86 13.02
C ASN A 170 3.39 13.78 12.90
N SER A 171 2.21 13.23 12.55
CA SER A 171 1.00 14.04 12.39
C SER A 171 0.56 14.69 13.70
N LEU A 172 0.72 14.01 14.84
CA LEU A 172 0.40 14.53 16.16
C LEU A 172 1.39 15.62 16.60
N VAL A 173 2.68 15.45 16.31
CA VAL A 173 3.71 16.46 16.57
C VAL A 173 3.48 17.72 15.73
N VAL A 174 3.20 17.57 14.44
CA VAL A 174 2.85 18.69 13.54
C VAL A 174 1.54 19.35 14.00
N GLY A 175 0.56 18.56 14.41
CA GLY A 175 -0.70 19.06 14.96
C GLY A 175 -0.49 19.88 16.22
N TYR A 176 0.37 19.44 17.13
CA TYR A 176 0.73 20.21 18.32
C TYR A 176 1.41 21.52 17.95
N TYR A 177 2.39 21.52 17.05
CA TYR A 177 3.04 22.74 16.57
C TYR A 177 2.02 23.75 16.00
N ASN A 178 1.10 23.29 15.17
CA ASN A 178 0.06 24.13 14.56
C ASN A 178 -0.97 24.65 15.59
N SER A 179 -1.04 24.07 16.77
CA SER A 179 -1.91 24.51 17.86
C SER A 179 -1.27 25.60 18.76
N LEU A 180 0.04 25.84 18.62
CA LEU A 180 0.74 26.87 19.38
C LEU A 180 0.25 28.27 18.95
N THR A 181 -0.04 29.11 19.95
CA THR A 181 -0.45 30.50 19.73
C THR A 181 0.74 31.37 19.29
N GLU A 182 0.47 32.52 18.67
CA GLU A 182 1.52 33.48 18.31
C GLU A 182 2.32 33.93 19.55
N GLU A 183 1.68 34.06 20.73
CA GLU A 183 2.35 34.40 21.98
C GLU A 183 3.31 33.29 22.43
N GLN A 184 2.93 32.02 22.32
CA GLN A 184 3.81 30.87 22.60
C GLN A 184 4.97 30.78 21.63
N LEU A 185 4.73 30.97 20.33
CA LEU A 185 5.76 30.96 19.30
C LEU A 185 6.78 32.11 19.48
N ALA A 186 6.32 33.27 19.97
CA ALA A 186 7.19 34.42 20.29
C ALA A 186 8.03 34.23 21.56
N ASN A 187 7.58 33.37 22.50
CA ASN A 187 8.22 33.17 23.79
C ASN A 187 8.60 31.69 23.98
N PRO A 188 9.63 31.18 23.32
CA PRO A 188 10.11 29.80 23.54
C PRO A 188 10.64 29.63 24.96
N ASP A 189 10.50 28.44 25.53
CA ASP A 189 10.99 28.12 26.88
C ASP A 189 12.51 28.30 27.01
N HIS A 190 13.24 27.86 25.97
CA HIS A 190 14.68 28.08 25.81
C HIS A 190 15.10 27.90 24.34
N THR A 191 16.33 28.23 24.04
CA THR A 191 16.96 27.93 22.75
C THR A 191 18.13 26.97 22.95
N THR A 192 18.38 26.13 21.97
CA THR A 192 19.51 25.19 21.99
C THR A 192 20.09 25.01 20.59
N ILE A 193 21.30 24.50 20.49
CA ILE A 193 21.97 24.21 19.22
C ILE A 193 21.91 22.70 18.98
N ILE A 194 21.32 22.30 17.85
CA ILE A 194 21.26 20.91 17.39
C ILE A 194 21.82 20.90 15.96
N ASP A 195 22.82 20.07 15.71
CA ASP A 195 23.47 19.95 14.37
C ASP A 195 23.87 21.33 13.80
N GLU A 196 24.54 22.16 14.62
CA GLU A 196 25.00 23.51 14.26
C GLU A 196 23.90 24.53 13.93
N LYS A 197 22.61 24.18 14.10
CA LYS A 197 21.47 25.07 13.89
C LYS A 197 20.82 25.42 15.23
N GLU A 198 20.34 26.67 15.35
CA GLU A 198 19.60 27.13 16.54
C GLU A 198 18.16 26.65 16.47
N TYR A 199 17.69 25.99 17.52
CA TYR A 199 16.33 25.53 17.70
C TYR A 199 15.67 26.22 18.90
N LYS A 200 14.42 26.61 18.74
CA LYS A 200 13.53 27.09 19.80
C LYS A 200 12.80 25.91 20.42
N ALA A 201 12.82 25.78 21.73
CA ALA A 201 12.17 24.71 22.46
C ALA A 201 10.81 25.17 23.01
N TYR A 202 9.80 24.35 22.80
CA TYR A 202 8.43 24.58 23.27
C TYR A 202 7.99 23.42 24.18
N LYS A 203 7.60 23.76 25.41
CA LYS A 203 7.06 22.85 26.44
C LYS A 203 5.55 22.73 26.28
N GLY A 204 4.98 21.66 26.85
CA GLY A 204 3.52 21.45 26.92
C GLY A 204 3.00 20.33 26.03
N MET A 205 3.91 19.59 25.39
CA MET A 205 3.56 18.33 24.77
C MET A 205 3.81 17.21 25.79
N THR A 206 2.79 16.37 26.01
CA THR A 206 2.88 15.22 26.91
C THR A 206 2.80 13.91 26.12
N PHE A 207 3.66 12.97 26.48
CA PHE A 207 3.63 11.60 25.95
C PHE A 207 3.17 10.65 27.04
N ASN A 208 2.15 9.83 26.76
CA ASN A 208 1.86 8.65 27.54
C ASN A 208 2.66 7.50 26.95
N VAL A 209 3.72 7.12 27.66
CA VAL A 209 4.62 6.03 27.27
C VAL A 209 4.38 4.80 28.10
N GLU A 210 4.45 3.63 27.49
CA GLU A 210 4.51 2.37 28.22
C GLU A 210 5.97 2.04 28.51
N ARG A 211 6.29 2.01 29.79
CA ARG A 211 7.62 1.70 30.33
C ARG A 211 7.48 0.56 31.34
N ASP A 212 8.20 -0.55 31.12
CA ASP A 212 8.16 -1.75 31.97
C ASP A 212 6.72 -2.31 32.18
N GLY A 213 5.83 -2.11 31.20
CA GLY A 213 4.44 -2.57 31.23
C GLY A 213 3.48 -1.63 31.94
N GLU A 214 3.91 -0.47 32.41
CA GLU A 214 3.10 0.57 33.01
C GLU A 214 3.03 1.82 32.14
N LEU A 215 1.86 2.47 32.10
CA LEU A 215 1.70 3.75 31.40
C LEU A 215 2.19 4.88 32.31
N GLN A 216 3.06 5.72 31.78
CA GLN A 216 3.62 6.89 32.45
C GLN A 216 3.46 8.11 31.55
N GLU A 217 3.01 9.21 32.13
CA GLU A 217 2.97 10.50 31.47
C GLU A 217 4.32 11.20 31.62
N VAL A 218 4.88 11.66 30.50
CA VAL A 218 6.16 12.35 30.44
C VAL A 218 6.06 13.62 29.62
N ASP A 219 6.60 14.70 30.14
CA ASP A 219 6.72 15.98 29.42
C ASP A 219 7.82 15.88 28.38
N VAL A 220 7.53 16.36 27.17
CA VAL A 220 8.42 16.34 26.01
C VAL A 220 8.52 17.74 25.41
N PHE A 221 9.73 18.13 25.03
CA PHE A 221 9.97 19.38 24.30
C PHE A 221 9.85 19.18 22.80
N LEU A 222 9.21 20.12 22.13
CA LEU A 222 9.26 20.26 20.68
C LEU A 222 10.32 21.30 20.31
N TYR A 223 11.27 20.93 19.47
CA TYR A 223 12.32 21.80 18.96
C TYR A 223 12.00 22.23 17.55
N VAL A 224 12.00 23.54 17.29
CA VAL A 224 11.66 24.13 15.98
C VAL A 224 12.79 25.03 15.50
N HIS A 225 13.22 24.82 14.26
CA HIS A 225 14.16 25.67 13.55
C HIS A 225 13.48 26.30 12.34
N ASP A 226 13.63 27.61 12.18
CA ASP A 226 13.07 28.36 11.08
C ASP A 226 14.10 28.43 9.95
N GLU A 227 13.84 27.78 8.82
CA GLU A 227 14.68 27.81 7.63
C GLU A 227 13.99 28.64 6.54
N VAL A 228 14.70 29.64 6.01
CA VAL A 228 14.20 30.53 4.95
C VAL A 228 14.84 30.10 3.64
N ASP A 229 14.03 29.77 2.65
CA ASP A 229 14.51 29.41 1.31
C ASP A 229 14.93 30.65 0.51
N ASP A 230 15.57 30.44 -0.64
CA ASP A 230 16.05 31.52 -1.56
C ASP A 230 14.90 32.40 -2.09
N ASN A 231 13.65 31.97 -1.97
CA ASN A 231 12.44 32.70 -2.37
C ASN A 231 11.80 33.47 -1.19
N GLY A 232 12.42 33.44 -0.01
CA GLY A 232 11.91 34.09 1.20
C GLY A 232 10.78 33.35 1.89
N LYS A 233 10.50 32.08 1.54
CA LYS A 233 9.52 31.25 2.19
C LYS A 233 10.14 30.61 3.44
N THR A 234 9.52 30.82 4.58
CA THR A 234 9.93 30.19 5.86
C THR A 234 9.36 28.78 5.96
N THR A 235 10.22 27.81 6.24
CA THR A 235 9.86 26.44 6.57
C THR A 235 10.25 26.14 8.02
N HIS A 236 9.35 25.53 8.79
CA HIS A 236 9.56 25.21 10.20
C HIS A 236 9.97 23.74 10.34
N LEU A 237 11.27 23.51 10.58
CA LEU A 237 11.79 22.18 10.83
C LEU A 237 11.56 21.77 12.27
N GLN A 238 10.84 20.69 12.49
CA GLN A 238 10.48 20.18 13.81
C GLN A 238 11.34 18.97 14.18
N LYS A 239 11.85 18.97 15.41
CA LYS A 239 12.61 17.84 15.98
C LYS A 239 12.15 17.51 17.40
N LEU A 240 12.19 16.24 17.73
CA LEU A 240 11.92 15.76 19.10
C LEU A 240 13.20 15.43 19.88
N GLY A 241 14.38 15.46 19.25
CA GLY A 241 15.61 15.04 19.91
C GLY A 241 15.62 13.54 20.29
N ILE A 242 14.87 12.72 19.57
CA ILE A 242 14.82 11.26 19.76
C ILE A 242 14.93 10.55 18.42
N THR A 243 15.48 9.36 18.42
CA THR A 243 15.28 8.42 17.31
C THR A 243 14.27 7.37 17.75
N THR A 244 13.42 6.97 16.82
CA THR A 244 12.42 5.94 17.07
C THR A 244 12.59 4.75 16.14
N THR A 245 12.07 3.60 16.57
CA THR A 245 11.92 2.41 15.74
C THR A 245 10.48 1.93 15.86
N ALA A 246 9.98 1.26 14.83
CA ALA A 246 8.65 0.66 14.90
C ALA A 246 8.60 -0.40 16.03
N TYR A 247 7.52 -0.38 16.79
CA TYR A 247 7.27 -1.37 17.84
C TYR A 247 6.74 -2.66 17.23
N THR A 248 7.39 -3.79 17.51
CA THR A 248 6.95 -5.11 17.09
C THR A 248 5.93 -5.66 18.09
N HIS A 249 4.78 -6.05 17.60
CA HIS A 249 3.68 -6.53 18.43
C HIS A 249 3.85 -7.99 18.83
N SER A 250 3.28 -8.36 19.99
CA SER A 250 3.09 -9.76 20.33
C SER A 250 2.12 -10.45 19.35
N PHE A 251 2.13 -11.78 19.31
CA PHE A 251 1.26 -12.56 18.40
C PHE A 251 -0.23 -12.15 18.51
N PHE A 252 -0.76 -12.04 19.72
CA PHE A 252 -2.17 -11.72 19.94
C PHE A 252 -2.50 -10.25 19.64
N GLU A 253 -1.60 -9.33 19.95
CA GLU A 253 -1.75 -7.92 19.56
C GLU A 253 -1.76 -7.76 18.04
N ALA A 254 -0.80 -8.39 17.35
CA ALA A 254 -0.74 -8.37 15.89
C ALA A 254 -1.99 -8.97 15.26
N LEU A 255 -2.51 -10.08 15.81
CA LEU A 255 -3.75 -10.70 15.35
C LEU A 255 -4.97 -9.78 15.51
N ALA A 256 -5.04 -9.04 16.60
CA ALA A 256 -6.10 -8.05 16.83
C ALA A 256 -5.99 -6.82 15.93
N ARG A 257 -4.76 -6.44 15.53
CA ARG A 257 -4.47 -5.21 14.78
C ARG A 257 -4.35 -5.39 13.27
N CYS A 258 -4.07 -6.61 12.76
CA CYS A 258 -3.85 -6.83 11.33
C CYS A 258 -5.09 -6.52 10.47
N ILE A 259 -6.30 -6.85 10.94
CA ILE A 259 -7.54 -6.55 10.22
C ILE A 259 -7.78 -5.04 10.19
N PRO A 260 -7.82 -4.31 11.32
CA PRO A 260 -7.94 -2.85 11.31
C PRO A 260 -6.86 -2.16 10.44
N LEU A 261 -5.60 -2.60 10.50
CA LEU A 261 -4.53 -2.04 9.68
C LEU A 261 -4.78 -2.23 8.18
N THR A 262 -5.24 -3.43 7.78
CA THR A 262 -5.61 -3.69 6.38
C THR A 262 -6.74 -2.78 5.91
N PHE A 263 -7.77 -2.58 6.74
CA PHE A 263 -8.84 -1.63 6.41
C PHE A 263 -8.35 -0.19 6.35
N ALA A 264 -7.37 0.19 7.19
CA ALA A 264 -6.77 1.51 7.12
C ALA A 264 -6.02 1.73 5.79
N PHE A 265 -5.26 0.74 5.32
CA PHE A 265 -4.63 0.80 3.99
C PHE A 265 -5.69 0.95 2.88
N ALA A 266 -6.73 0.11 2.90
CA ALA A 266 -7.81 0.18 1.92
C ALA A 266 -8.54 1.54 1.95
N TRP A 267 -8.81 2.07 3.15
CA TRP A 267 -9.44 3.38 3.33
C TRP A 267 -8.58 4.52 2.79
N LYS A 268 -7.27 4.49 3.04
CA LYS A 268 -6.34 5.50 2.51
C LYS A 268 -6.33 5.52 0.98
N VAL A 269 -6.45 4.38 0.33
CA VAL A 269 -6.60 4.30 -1.14
C VAL A 269 -7.89 5.00 -1.58
N LEU A 270 -9.03 4.75 -0.92
CA LEU A 270 -10.29 5.41 -1.25
C LEU A 270 -10.23 6.93 -1.02
N VAL A 271 -9.60 7.36 0.07
CA VAL A 271 -9.38 8.80 0.36
C VAL A 271 -8.51 9.43 -0.71
N SER A 272 -7.41 8.79 -1.12
CA SER A 272 -6.53 9.30 -2.19
C SER A 272 -7.28 9.44 -3.52
N LEU A 273 -8.13 8.47 -3.87
CA LEU A 273 -8.99 8.56 -5.05
C LEU A 273 -9.99 9.71 -4.95
N TRP A 274 -10.58 9.91 -3.78
CA TRP A 274 -11.47 11.04 -3.54
C TRP A 274 -10.75 12.39 -3.65
N MET A 275 -9.56 12.49 -3.06
CA MET A 275 -8.72 13.69 -3.14
C MET A 275 -8.30 14.00 -4.59
N LEU A 276 -8.04 12.96 -5.39
CA LEU A 276 -7.76 13.12 -6.82
C LEU A 276 -8.99 13.68 -7.57
N ILE A 277 -10.17 13.13 -7.33
CA ILE A 277 -11.43 13.58 -7.97
C ILE A 277 -11.77 15.01 -7.58
N THR A 278 -11.51 15.41 -6.34
CA THR A 278 -11.77 16.76 -5.82
C THR A 278 -10.67 17.77 -6.16
N GLY A 279 -9.56 17.34 -6.76
CA GLY A 279 -8.42 18.20 -7.08
C GLY A 279 -7.55 18.59 -5.87
N ALA A 280 -7.76 17.95 -4.71
CA ALA A 280 -6.94 18.14 -3.53
C ALA A 280 -5.59 17.41 -3.63
N LEU A 281 -5.49 16.41 -4.52
CA LEU A 281 -4.25 15.71 -4.88
C LEU A 281 -3.90 16.07 -6.32
N SER A 282 -2.64 16.37 -6.57
CA SER A 282 -2.16 16.67 -7.92
C SER A 282 -1.75 15.41 -8.68
N LEU A 283 -1.65 15.49 -10.00
CA LEU A 283 -1.11 14.37 -10.80
C LEU A 283 0.36 14.07 -10.45
N ALA A 284 1.08 15.06 -9.92
CA ALA A 284 2.46 14.89 -9.43
C ALA A 284 2.56 13.96 -8.21
N ASP A 285 1.48 13.84 -7.44
CA ASP A 285 1.44 12.99 -6.24
C ASP A 285 1.09 11.52 -6.55
N LEU A 286 0.72 11.23 -7.81
CA LEU A 286 0.41 9.89 -8.26
C LEU A 286 1.66 9.19 -8.80
N GLY A 287 1.84 7.92 -8.47
CA GLY A 287 2.86 7.07 -9.09
C GLY A 287 2.27 6.18 -10.17
N GLY A 288 2.91 6.12 -11.33
CA GLY A 288 2.63 5.09 -12.33
C GLY A 288 3.34 3.76 -11.99
N PRO A 289 3.24 2.74 -12.84
CA PRO A 289 3.90 1.44 -12.63
C PRO A 289 5.41 1.54 -12.46
N PHE A 290 6.09 2.33 -13.28
CA PHE A 290 7.55 2.51 -13.19
C PHE A 290 7.94 3.27 -11.92
N THR A 291 7.22 4.35 -11.59
CA THR A 291 7.41 5.09 -10.35
C THR A 291 7.21 4.19 -9.12
N THR A 292 6.18 3.36 -9.12
CA THR A 292 5.90 2.40 -8.03
C THR A 292 7.03 1.38 -7.87
N ILE A 293 7.52 0.80 -8.97
CA ILE A 293 8.64 -0.14 -8.95
C ILE A 293 9.90 0.54 -8.42
N SER A 294 10.22 1.76 -8.87
CA SER A 294 11.36 2.53 -8.38
C SER A 294 11.24 2.84 -6.89
N MET A 295 10.07 3.28 -6.42
CA MET A 295 9.82 3.52 -5.00
C MET A 295 10.04 2.27 -4.16
N ILE A 296 9.49 1.11 -4.55
CA ILE A 296 9.70 -0.16 -3.84
C ILE A 296 11.19 -0.50 -3.80
N ALA A 297 11.90 -0.33 -4.91
CA ALA A 297 13.33 -0.59 -5.00
C ALA A 297 14.14 0.33 -4.08
N ASP A 298 13.91 1.64 -4.13
CA ASP A 298 14.63 2.64 -3.35
C ASP A 298 14.41 2.49 -1.84
N TYR A 299 13.16 2.32 -1.41
CA TYR A 299 12.85 2.10 -0.01
C TYR A 299 13.40 0.76 0.51
N SER A 300 13.37 -0.30 -0.31
CA SER A 300 13.92 -1.61 0.05
C SER A 300 15.44 -1.58 0.14
N GLN A 301 16.10 -0.76 -0.67
CA GLN A 301 17.55 -0.55 -0.63
C GLN A 301 17.99 0.13 0.68
N GLN A 302 17.19 1.06 1.21
CA GLN A 302 17.45 1.71 2.49
C GLN A 302 17.31 0.72 3.65
N ASN A 303 16.25 -0.07 3.67
CA ASN A 303 16.00 -1.12 4.65
C ASN A 303 15.03 -2.16 4.06
N ILE A 304 15.45 -3.43 4.10
CA ILE A 304 14.63 -4.54 3.61
C ILE A 304 13.29 -4.66 4.36
N ALA A 305 13.21 -4.19 5.61
CA ALA A 305 11.96 -4.14 6.37
C ALA A 305 10.89 -3.27 5.69
N ASN A 306 11.29 -2.22 4.97
CA ASN A 306 10.38 -1.34 4.23
C ASN A 306 9.60 -2.12 3.16
N LEU A 307 10.18 -3.17 2.60
CA LEU A 307 9.51 -4.05 1.65
C LEU A 307 8.22 -4.65 2.24
N PHE A 308 8.28 -5.05 3.51
CA PHE A 308 7.14 -5.67 4.19
C PHE A 308 5.99 -4.69 4.45
N VAL A 309 6.24 -3.38 4.41
CA VAL A 309 5.19 -2.35 4.44
C VAL A 309 4.43 -2.30 3.12
N PHE A 310 5.14 -2.48 1.99
CA PHE A 310 4.51 -2.46 0.67
C PHE A 310 3.61 -3.67 0.42
N LEU A 311 3.91 -4.84 1.00
CA LEU A 311 3.13 -6.06 0.75
C LEU A 311 1.64 -5.90 1.11
N PRO A 312 1.26 -5.56 2.36
CA PRO A 312 -0.15 -5.35 2.70
C PRO A 312 -0.76 -4.15 1.97
N PHE A 313 0.01 -3.08 1.76
CA PHE A 313 -0.46 -1.89 1.08
C PHE A 313 -0.82 -2.18 -0.40
N ILE A 314 0.08 -2.82 -1.16
CA ILE A 314 -0.17 -3.19 -2.56
C ILE A 314 -1.34 -4.17 -2.66
N SER A 315 -1.40 -5.15 -1.77
CA SER A 315 -2.47 -6.14 -1.78
C SER A 315 -3.84 -5.52 -1.49
N ALA A 316 -3.93 -4.62 -0.50
CA ALA A 316 -5.14 -3.85 -0.21
C ALA A 316 -5.52 -2.91 -1.36
N ASN A 317 -4.52 -2.27 -1.99
CA ASN A 317 -4.69 -1.41 -3.16
C ASN A 317 -5.30 -2.19 -4.34
N LEU A 318 -4.73 -3.35 -4.68
CA LEU A 318 -5.27 -4.22 -5.73
C LEU A 318 -6.70 -4.66 -5.42
N ALA A 319 -7.02 -4.97 -4.15
CA ALA A 319 -8.39 -5.33 -3.75
C ALA A 319 -9.36 -4.16 -3.97
N VAL A 320 -8.99 -2.94 -3.55
CA VAL A 320 -9.83 -1.75 -3.71
C VAL A 320 -10.02 -1.39 -5.17
N PHE A 321 -8.94 -1.33 -5.97
CA PHE A 321 -9.07 -0.98 -7.38
C PHE A 321 -9.92 -2.00 -8.14
N ASN A 322 -9.69 -3.29 -7.91
CA ASN A 322 -10.42 -4.34 -8.63
C ASN A 322 -11.91 -4.45 -8.25
N ILE A 323 -12.37 -3.83 -7.16
CA ILE A 323 -13.81 -3.74 -6.85
C ILE A 323 -14.48 -2.52 -7.49
N LEU A 324 -13.70 -1.51 -7.93
CA LEU A 324 -14.26 -0.30 -8.55
C LEU A 324 -14.87 -0.61 -9.91
N PRO A 325 -15.99 0.07 -10.28
CA PRO A 325 -16.68 -0.14 -11.55
C PRO A 325 -15.93 0.51 -12.72
N ILE A 326 -14.62 0.30 -12.79
CA ILE A 326 -13.76 0.85 -13.84
C ILE A 326 -13.62 -0.22 -14.95
N PRO A 327 -13.93 0.10 -16.22
CA PRO A 327 -13.70 -0.81 -17.32
C PRO A 327 -12.24 -1.31 -17.34
N ALA A 328 -12.04 -2.57 -17.66
CA ALA A 328 -10.80 -3.34 -17.54
C ALA A 328 -10.60 -4.08 -16.20
N LEU A 329 -11.30 -3.69 -15.12
CA LEU A 329 -11.19 -4.30 -13.80
C LEU A 329 -12.40 -5.21 -13.52
N ASP A 330 -12.27 -6.10 -12.52
CA ASP A 330 -13.33 -7.06 -12.16
C ASP A 330 -14.62 -6.39 -11.71
N GLY A 331 -14.54 -5.23 -11.03
CA GLY A 331 -15.67 -4.47 -10.58
C GLY A 331 -16.63 -4.08 -11.72
N ALA A 332 -16.11 -3.72 -12.89
CA ALA A 332 -16.95 -3.46 -14.05
C ALA A 332 -17.66 -4.74 -14.54
N ARG A 333 -16.96 -5.88 -14.59
CA ARG A 333 -17.56 -7.19 -14.92
C ARG A 333 -18.65 -7.58 -13.91
N MET A 334 -18.42 -7.30 -12.62
CA MET A 334 -19.43 -7.51 -11.57
C MET A 334 -20.67 -6.64 -11.78
N VAL A 335 -20.51 -5.39 -12.21
CA VAL A 335 -21.63 -4.49 -12.54
C VAL A 335 -22.41 -5.05 -13.72
N PHE A 336 -21.77 -5.47 -14.82
CA PHE A 336 -22.46 -6.09 -15.95
C PHE A 336 -23.23 -7.35 -15.54
N THR A 337 -22.59 -8.24 -14.78
CA THR A 337 -23.24 -9.45 -14.26
C THR A 337 -24.44 -9.13 -13.36
N THR A 338 -24.34 -8.08 -12.53
CA THR A 338 -25.44 -7.62 -11.67
C THR A 338 -26.60 -7.08 -12.49
N ILE A 339 -26.32 -6.29 -13.54
CA ILE A 339 -27.35 -5.78 -14.47
C ILE A 339 -28.05 -6.95 -15.18
N GLU A 340 -27.30 -7.96 -15.67
CA GLU A 340 -27.88 -9.19 -16.25
C GLU A 340 -28.82 -9.89 -15.26
N TRP A 341 -28.38 -10.02 -14.01
CA TRP A 341 -29.18 -10.68 -12.94
C TRP A 341 -30.51 -9.96 -12.68
N ILE A 342 -30.47 -8.63 -12.59
CA ILE A 342 -31.68 -7.81 -12.36
C ILE A 342 -32.61 -7.84 -13.58
N ARG A 343 -32.05 -7.68 -14.78
CA ARG A 343 -32.83 -7.65 -16.03
C ARG A 343 -33.31 -9.03 -16.49
N LYS A 344 -32.71 -10.12 -15.96
CA LYS A 344 -32.95 -11.49 -16.41
C LYS A 344 -32.70 -11.71 -17.92
N LYS A 345 -31.84 -10.90 -18.50
CA LYS A 345 -31.47 -10.93 -19.93
C LYS A 345 -29.97 -10.68 -20.04
N PRO A 346 -29.24 -11.45 -20.89
CA PRO A 346 -27.84 -11.23 -21.11
C PRO A 346 -27.57 -9.85 -21.71
N ILE A 347 -26.42 -9.27 -21.40
CA ILE A 347 -25.90 -8.07 -22.07
C ILE A 347 -25.21 -8.54 -23.36
N ASN A 348 -25.22 -7.69 -24.38
CA ASN A 348 -24.50 -7.95 -25.62
C ASN A 348 -22.97 -8.02 -25.33
N ARG A 349 -22.38 -9.18 -25.61
CA ARG A 349 -20.95 -9.46 -25.33
C ARG A 349 -20.00 -8.56 -26.11
N ASP A 350 -20.36 -8.21 -27.36
CA ASP A 350 -19.54 -7.29 -28.16
C ASP A 350 -19.48 -5.89 -27.53
N ILE A 351 -20.57 -5.44 -26.92
CA ILE A 351 -20.62 -4.15 -26.23
C ILE A 351 -19.75 -4.21 -24.97
N GLU A 352 -19.93 -5.24 -24.16
CA GLU A 352 -19.13 -5.47 -22.95
C GLU A 352 -17.62 -5.51 -23.27
N ALA A 353 -17.23 -6.33 -24.26
CA ALA A 353 -15.85 -6.47 -24.72
C ALA A 353 -15.27 -5.14 -25.22
N ARG A 354 -16.04 -4.36 -25.99
CA ARG A 354 -15.60 -3.04 -26.47
C ARG A 354 -15.40 -2.05 -25.31
N ILE A 355 -16.28 -2.04 -24.32
CA ILE A 355 -16.16 -1.16 -23.14
C ILE A 355 -14.89 -1.54 -22.38
N HIS A 356 -14.64 -2.82 -22.12
CA HIS A 356 -13.43 -3.29 -21.47
C HIS A 356 -12.17 -2.95 -22.27
N PHE A 357 -12.18 -3.17 -23.58
CA PHE A 357 -11.04 -2.87 -24.46
C PHE A 357 -10.69 -1.37 -24.45
N VAL A 358 -11.69 -0.49 -24.57
CA VAL A 358 -11.48 0.96 -24.46
C VAL A 358 -10.95 1.32 -23.08
N GLY A 359 -11.51 0.72 -22.01
CA GLY A 359 -11.05 0.93 -20.64
C GLY A 359 -9.59 0.55 -20.43
N ILE A 360 -9.16 -0.59 -20.99
CA ILE A 360 -7.76 -1.02 -20.97
C ILE A 360 -6.86 0.04 -21.61
N ILE A 361 -7.22 0.51 -22.82
CA ILE A 361 -6.43 1.53 -23.53
C ILE A 361 -6.33 2.82 -22.71
N VAL A 362 -7.46 3.30 -22.17
CA VAL A 362 -7.49 4.53 -21.35
C VAL A 362 -6.65 4.36 -20.08
N LEU A 363 -6.76 3.23 -19.40
CA LEU A 363 -6.00 2.94 -18.19
C LEU A 363 -4.49 2.90 -18.47
N PHE A 364 -4.06 2.19 -19.52
CA PHE A 364 -2.65 2.14 -19.92
C PHE A 364 -2.13 3.52 -20.35
N ALA A 365 -2.90 4.27 -21.14
CA ALA A 365 -2.53 5.62 -21.55
C ALA A 365 -2.36 6.54 -20.32
N PHE A 366 -3.26 6.45 -19.35
CA PHE A 366 -3.20 7.23 -18.11
C PHE A 366 -1.96 6.86 -17.28
N MET A 367 -1.67 5.57 -17.11
CA MET A 367 -0.47 5.11 -16.38
C MET A 367 0.82 5.58 -17.03
N ILE A 368 0.92 5.49 -18.37
CA ILE A 368 2.09 5.96 -19.11
C ILE A 368 2.24 7.48 -18.98
N LEU A 369 1.13 8.22 -19.03
CA LEU A 369 1.14 9.68 -18.90
C LEU A 369 1.65 10.13 -17.53
N ILE A 370 1.27 9.43 -16.45
CA ILE A 370 1.78 9.70 -15.10
C ILE A 370 3.29 9.42 -15.04
N ASP A 371 3.75 8.27 -15.53
CA ASP A 371 5.17 7.95 -15.50
C ASP A 371 6.01 8.93 -16.36
N LEU A 372 5.50 9.36 -17.51
CA LEU A 372 6.14 10.39 -18.33
C LEU A 372 6.17 11.74 -17.60
N TYR A 373 5.10 12.12 -16.90
CA TYR A 373 5.08 13.33 -16.10
C TYR A 373 6.24 13.35 -15.09
N HIS A 374 6.44 12.25 -14.36
CA HIS A 374 7.54 12.11 -13.40
C HIS A 374 8.94 12.05 -14.04
N LEU A 375 9.04 11.71 -15.32
CA LEU A 375 10.32 11.69 -16.03
C LEU A 375 10.76 13.09 -16.48
N PHE A 376 9.82 14.02 -16.72
CA PHE A 376 10.09 15.35 -17.29
C PHE A 376 10.02 16.51 -16.28
N ILE A 377 9.57 16.25 -15.08
CA ILE A 377 9.50 17.21 -13.96
C ILE A 377 10.31 16.72 -12.77
#